data_45d0972d18519239ae281e926a2c779e
#
_entry.id   45d0972d18519239ae281e926a2c779e
#
_cell.length_a   1.000
_cell.length_b   1.000
_cell.length_c   1.000
_cell.angle_alpha   90.00
_cell.angle_beta   90.00
_cell.angle_gamma   90.00
#
_symmetry.space_group_name_H-M   'P 1'
#
loop_
_entity.id
_entity.type
_entity.pdbx_description
1 polymer ?
#
loop_
_entity_poly.entity_id
_entity_poly.type
_entity_poly.pdbx_seq_one_letter_code
_entity_poly.pdbx_strand_id
1 'polypeptide(L)'
;WRVIYHVESGAEKTVKYKEPSKELNQVELMKQFLGSWKCDIAKDTTAFYEGKSYGTGVDCYFKFITKGKIIMEGKQLRGYDKNVDKFIFSGMMKGTDMNVFAGWFISKNKYQFIPYNDISTPEMASWKIDGEFKSANMIVETTIMNNKSVKTDTWTRVK
;
A
#
# COMPACT_ATOMS: atom_id res chain seq x y z
N TRP A 1 9.14 14.21 10.32
CA TRP A 1 8.51 13.30 11.31
C TRP A 1 8.96 11.89 10.98
N ARG A 2 9.81 11.27 11.84
CA ARG A 2 10.10 9.83 11.76
C ARG A 2 8.98 9.10 12.48
N VAL A 3 8.25 8.24 11.76
CA VAL A 3 7.38 7.25 12.40
C VAL A 3 8.30 6.21 13.05
N ILE A 4 8.40 6.21 14.37
CA ILE A 4 9.19 5.22 15.13
C ILE A 4 8.29 4.00 15.31
N TYR A 5 8.60 2.92 14.61
CA TYR A 5 7.95 1.62 14.85
C TYR A 5 8.66 0.91 16.00
N HIS A 6 7.93 0.51 17.04
CA HIS A 6 8.42 -0.46 18.00
C HIS A 6 8.43 -1.84 17.35
N VAL A 7 9.62 -2.43 17.23
CA VAL A 7 9.81 -3.79 16.71
C VAL A 7 9.63 -4.79 17.83
N GLU A 8 8.53 -5.54 17.84
CA GLU A 8 8.46 -6.78 18.61
C GLU A 8 9.24 -7.86 17.88
N SER A 9 10.10 -8.59 18.60
CA SER A 9 10.95 -9.64 18.07
C SER A 9 10.13 -10.87 17.67
N GLY A 10 9.68 -10.91 16.42
CA GLY A 10 9.07 -12.06 15.78
C GLY A 10 10.08 -12.78 14.87
N ALA A 11 9.92 -14.10 14.70
CA ALA A 11 10.79 -14.96 13.91
C ALA A 11 11.08 -14.38 12.50
N GLU A 12 12.34 -14.37 12.11
CA GLU A 12 12.80 -13.88 10.80
C GLU A 12 12.20 -14.72 9.66
N LYS A 13 11.16 -14.18 9.01
CA LYS A 13 10.74 -14.68 7.69
C LYS A 13 11.43 -13.84 6.64
N THR A 14 12.39 -14.41 5.94
CA THR A 14 12.99 -13.80 4.74
C THR A 14 11.91 -13.68 3.67
N VAL A 15 11.46 -12.47 3.42
CA VAL A 15 10.45 -12.19 2.38
C VAL A 15 11.19 -12.00 1.06
N LYS A 16 11.04 -12.96 0.16
CA LYS A 16 11.64 -12.91 -1.19
C LYS A 16 10.82 -11.97 -2.08
N TYR A 17 11.53 -11.16 -2.88
CA TYR A 17 10.94 -10.45 -4.00
C TYR A 17 10.27 -11.44 -4.98
N LYS A 18 9.09 -11.06 -5.49
CA LYS A 18 8.38 -11.82 -6.53
C LYS A 18 8.03 -10.89 -7.67
N GLU A 19 8.49 -11.23 -8.86
CA GLU A 19 8.13 -10.47 -10.06
C GLU A 19 6.63 -10.53 -10.38
N PRO A 20 6.11 -9.50 -11.09
CA PRO A 20 4.75 -9.54 -11.63
C PRO A 20 4.57 -10.77 -12.52
N SER A 21 3.47 -11.47 -12.39
CA SER A 21 3.12 -12.50 -13.36
C SER A 21 2.62 -11.83 -14.64
N LYS A 22 3.25 -12.12 -15.78
CA LYS A 22 2.87 -11.60 -17.11
C LYS A 22 1.45 -11.99 -17.55
N GLU A 23 0.85 -12.98 -16.89
CA GLU A 23 -0.51 -13.44 -17.17
C GLU A 23 -1.59 -12.61 -16.44
N LEU A 24 -1.18 -11.72 -15.54
CA LEU A 24 -2.10 -10.92 -14.73
C LEU A 24 -2.40 -9.58 -15.39
N ASN A 25 -3.69 -9.27 -15.56
CA ASN A 25 -4.10 -7.94 -15.97
C ASN A 25 -3.99 -6.98 -14.76
N GLN A 26 -2.86 -6.30 -14.65
CA GLN A 26 -2.55 -5.38 -13.56
C GLN A 26 -3.58 -4.24 -13.44
N VAL A 27 -4.08 -3.73 -14.57
CA VAL A 27 -5.08 -2.64 -14.60
C VAL A 27 -6.40 -3.10 -13.97
N GLU A 28 -6.88 -4.29 -14.36
CA GLU A 28 -8.13 -4.82 -13.78
C GLU A 28 -7.98 -5.15 -12.30
N LEU A 29 -6.84 -5.72 -11.90
CA LEU A 29 -6.59 -6.06 -10.51
C LEU A 29 -6.46 -4.81 -9.63
N MET A 30 -5.93 -3.71 -10.14
CA MET A 30 -5.84 -2.43 -9.42
C MET A 30 -7.23 -1.90 -9.02
N LYS A 31 -8.30 -2.24 -9.75
CA LYS A 31 -9.67 -1.86 -9.41
C LYS A 31 -10.16 -2.43 -8.07
N GLN A 32 -9.50 -3.46 -7.52
CA GLN A 32 -9.80 -3.98 -6.20
C GLN A 32 -9.61 -2.93 -5.09
N PHE A 33 -8.75 -1.92 -5.32
CA PHE A 33 -8.56 -0.81 -4.39
C PHE A 33 -9.69 0.24 -4.41
N LEU A 34 -10.65 0.16 -5.33
CA LEU A 34 -11.78 1.08 -5.37
C LEU A 34 -12.67 0.91 -4.13
N GLY A 35 -13.30 2.03 -3.71
CA GLY A 35 -14.20 2.09 -2.57
C GLY A 35 -13.54 2.64 -1.32
N SER A 36 -14.25 2.54 -0.21
CA SER A 36 -13.82 3.10 1.07
C SER A 36 -13.33 2.00 2.01
N TRP A 37 -12.21 2.26 2.66
CA TRP A 37 -11.54 1.31 3.54
C TRP A 37 -11.14 1.97 4.84
N LYS A 38 -11.13 1.22 5.93
CA LYS A 38 -10.62 1.68 7.23
C LYS A 38 -9.71 0.65 7.85
N CYS A 39 -8.74 1.13 8.63
CA CYS A 39 -7.82 0.32 9.41
C CYS A 39 -7.55 1.00 10.75
N ASP A 40 -7.66 0.28 11.85
CA ASP A 40 -7.23 0.76 13.15
C ASP A 40 -5.73 0.51 13.30
N ILE A 41 -4.92 1.56 13.07
CA ILE A 41 -3.45 1.47 12.98
C ILE A 41 -2.75 1.59 14.32
N ALA A 42 -3.43 2.14 15.33
CA ALA A 42 -2.95 2.25 16.71
C ALA A 42 -4.15 2.46 17.63
N LYS A 43 -3.92 2.38 18.95
CA LYS A 43 -4.92 2.77 19.95
C LYS A 43 -5.40 4.20 19.66
N ASP A 44 -6.70 4.39 19.57
CA ASP A 44 -7.37 5.67 19.29
C ASP A 44 -7.03 6.29 17.91
N THR A 45 -6.39 5.54 16.99
CA THR A 45 -6.02 6.07 15.66
C THR A 45 -6.52 5.14 14.56
N THR A 46 -7.39 5.68 13.70
CA THR A 46 -7.93 5.00 12.54
C THR A 46 -7.46 5.67 11.26
N ALA A 47 -6.97 4.88 10.31
CA ALA A 47 -6.70 5.27 8.94
C ALA A 47 -7.92 5.03 8.06
N PHE A 48 -8.23 5.98 7.19
CA PHE A 48 -9.24 5.86 6.15
C PHE A 48 -8.61 6.05 4.79
N TYR A 49 -9.04 5.26 3.84
CA TYR A 49 -8.69 5.34 2.44
C TYR A 49 -9.97 5.32 1.61
N GLU A 50 -10.06 6.19 0.61
CA GLU A 50 -11.12 6.20 -0.39
C GLU A 50 -10.48 6.19 -1.78
N GLY A 51 -10.78 5.17 -2.59
CA GLY A 51 -10.35 5.05 -3.98
C GLY A 51 -11.52 5.25 -4.94
N LYS A 52 -11.38 6.18 -5.87
CA LYS A 52 -12.34 6.45 -6.95
C LYS A 52 -11.72 6.17 -8.30
N SER A 53 -12.50 5.69 -9.25
CA SER A 53 -12.02 5.49 -10.61
C SER A 53 -11.64 6.82 -11.27
N TYR A 54 -10.45 6.86 -11.89
CA TYR A 54 -9.98 7.99 -12.67
C TYR A 54 -9.35 7.47 -13.98
N GLY A 55 -10.13 7.44 -15.04
CA GLY A 55 -9.76 6.76 -16.28
C GLY A 55 -9.51 5.27 -16.03
N THR A 56 -8.32 4.79 -16.38
CA THR A 56 -7.86 3.41 -16.08
C THR A 56 -7.19 3.29 -14.71
N GLY A 57 -7.00 4.40 -14.01
CA GLY A 57 -6.34 4.48 -12.71
C GLY A 57 -7.30 4.70 -11.55
N VAL A 58 -6.74 5.10 -10.42
CA VAL A 58 -7.46 5.35 -9.16
C VAL A 58 -7.02 6.68 -8.57
N ASP A 59 -7.98 7.59 -8.32
CA ASP A 59 -7.79 8.76 -7.46
C ASP A 59 -8.07 8.34 -6.02
N CYS A 60 -7.11 8.58 -5.15
CA CYS A 60 -7.15 8.16 -3.77
C CYS A 60 -7.11 9.35 -2.82
N TYR A 61 -7.95 9.29 -1.80
CA TYR A 61 -7.87 10.18 -0.64
C TYR A 61 -7.67 9.35 0.62
N PHE A 62 -6.79 9.79 1.50
CA PHE A 62 -6.62 9.16 2.80
C PHE A 62 -6.49 10.18 3.92
N LYS A 63 -6.90 9.74 5.09
CA LYS A 63 -6.80 10.52 6.32
C LYS A 63 -6.54 9.60 7.51
N PHE A 64 -5.86 10.16 8.50
CA PHE A 64 -5.65 9.55 9.81
C PHE A 64 -6.41 10.35 10.85
N ILE A 65 -7.18 9.66 11.66
CA ILE A 65 -8.00 10.27 12.71
C ILE A 65 -7.56 9.71 14.04
N THR A 66 -7.14 10.58 14.94
CA THR A 66 -6.83 10.25 16.35
C THR A 66 -7.78 10.97 17.26
N LYS A 67 -8.46 10.24 18.15
CA LYS A 67 -9.43 10.79 19.12
C LYS A 67 -10.45 11.73 18.44
N GLY A 68 -10.96 11.31 17.29
CA GLY A 68 -11.96 12.05 16.50
C GLY A 68 -11.43 13.27 15.73
N LYS A 69 -10.14 13.58 15.77
CA LYS A 69 -9.53 14.69 15.02
C LYS A 69 -8.68 14.19 13.85
N ILE A 70 -8.81 14.79 12.67
CA ILE A 70 -7.92 14.53 11.54
C ILE A 70 -6.53 15.08 11.90
N ILE A 71 -5.55 14.19 12.01
CA ILE A 71 -4.16 14.56 12.29
C ILE A 71 -3.30 14.60 11.02
N MET A 72 -3.76 13.93 9.97
CA MET A 72 -3.06 13.86 8.69
C MET A 72 -4.06 13.52 7.58
N GLU A 73 -3.91 14.13 6.42
CA GLU A 73 -4.69 13.82 5.22
C GLU A 73 -3.85 13.99 3.97
N GLY A 74 -4.21 13.30 2.89
CA GLY A 74 -3.45 13.36 1.65
C GLY A 74 -4.20 12.81 0.45
N LYS A 75 -3.60 13.02 -0.70
CA LYS A 75 -4.07 12.51 -1.99
C LYS A 75 -2.99 11.71 -2.69
N GLN A 76 -3.43 10.75 -3.49
CA GLN A 76 -2.55 9.92 -4.30
C GLN A 76 -3.26 9.57 -5.61
N LEU A 77 -2.53 9.61 -6.72
CA LEU A 77 -2.98 9.05 -8.00
C LEU A 77 -2.24 7.75 -8.26
N ARG A 78 -2.96 6.74 -8.71
CA ARG A 78 -2.42 5.44 -9.13
C ARG A 78 -2.71 5.24 -10.61
N GLY A 79 -1.71 4.90 -11.37
CA GLY A 79 -1.83 4.59 -12.80
C GLY A 79 -0.90 3.45 -13.19
N TYR A 80 -1.19 2.77 -14.29
CA TYR A 80 -0.36 1.69 -14.80
C TYR A 80 0.67 2.21 -15.81
N ASP A 81 1.93 1.86 -15.59
CA ASP A 81 3.02 2.10 -16.55
C ASP A 81 3.37 0.79 -17.25
N LYS A 82 3.04 0.73 -18.55
CA LYS A 82 3.27 -0.43 -19.41
C LYS A 82 4.76 -0.73 -19.67
N ASN A 83 5.65 0.26 -19.49
CA ASN A 83 7.07 0.07 -19.78
C ASN A 83 7.76 -0.74 -18.68
N VAL A 84 7.26 -0.66 -17.47
CA VAL A 84 7.81 -1.39 -16.30
C VAL A 84 6.85 -2.48 -15.80
N ASP A 85 5.68 -2.64 -16.45
CA ASP A 85 4.61 -3.59 -16.05
C ASP A 85 4.22 -3.47 -14.57
N LYS A 86 4.08 -2.23 -14.11
CA LYS A 86 3.74 -1.91 -12.71
C LYS A 86 2.74 -0.77 -12.65
N PHE A 87 1.95 -0.70 -11.61
CA PHE A 87 1.25 0.53 -11.32
C PHE A 87 2.14 1.45 -10.48
N ILE A 88 2.16 2.70 -10.89
CA ILE A 88 2.89 3.77 -10.21
C ILE A 88 1.87 4.60 -9.47
N PHE A 89 2.17 4.92 -8.23
CA PHE A 89 1.34 5.80 -7.45
C PHE A 89 2.17 6.90 -6.81
N SER A 90 1.72 8.12 -7.05
CA SER A 90 2.33 9.33 -6.51
C SER A 90 1.32 10.06 -5.65
N GLY A 91 1.78 10.56 -4.53
CA GLY A 91 0.92 11.28 -3.63
C GLY A 91 1.66 12.04 -2.56
N MET A 92 0.95 12.90 -1.87
CA MET A 92 1.48 13.67 -0.76
C MET A 92 0.46 13.76 0.36
N MET A 93 0.96 13.76 1.57
CA MET A 93 0.21 14.18 2.75
C MET A 93 0.30 15.69 2.86
N LYS A 94 -0.74 16.33 3.35
CA LYS A 94 -0.76 17.78 3.58
C LYS A 94 0.42 18.19 4.48
N GLY A 95 1.27 19.07 3.98
CA GLY A 95 2.46 19.54 4.69
C GLY A 95 3.70 18.63 4.60
N THR A 96 3.71 17.64 3.68
CA THR A 96 4.87 16.79 3.40
C THR A 96 5.29 16.83 1.94
N ASP A 97 6.45 16.26 1.64
CA ASP A 97 6.92 16.06 0.28
C ASP A 97 6.09 15.00 -0.46
N MET A 98 6.17 15.05 -1.78
CA MET A 98 5.58 14.03 -2.64
C MET A 98 6.36 12.71 -2.50
N ASN A 99 5.62 11.62 -2.38
CA ASN A 99 6.15 10.27 -2.39
C ASN A 99 5.71 9.53 -3.64
N VAL A 100 6.60 8.75 -4.22
CA VAL A 100 6.31 7.92 -5.39
C VAL A 100 6.67 6.48 -5.07
N PHE A 101 5.74 5.59 -5.39
CA PHE A 101 5.88 4.15 -5.17
C PHE A 101 5.56 3.38 -6.45
N ALA A 102 6.09 2.19 -6.54
CA ALA A 102 5.72 1.20 -7.54
C ALA A 102 5.04 0.01 -6.88
N GLY A 103 4.05 -0.57 -7.56
CA GLY A 103 3.37 -1.76 -7.08
C GLY A 103 2.94 -2.68 -8.21
N TRP A 104 2.72 -3.93 -7.88
CA TRP A 104 2.24 -4.95 -8.83
C TRP A 104 1.54 -6.08 -8.09
N PHE A 105 0.62 -6.72 -8.79
CA PHE A 105 0.03 -7.97 -8.32
C PHE A 105 0.94 -9.15 -8.70
N ILE A 106 1.19 -10.02 -7.73
CA ILE A 106 1.91 -11.29 -7.90
C ILE A 106 0.97 -12.48 -8.02
N SER A 107 -0.30 -12.27 -7.70
CA SER A 107 -1.43 -13.18 -7.95
C SER A 107 -2.72 -12.36 -8.02
N LYS A 108 -3.86 -13.00 -8.28
CA LYS A 108 -5.16 -12.30 -8.37
C LYS A 108 -5.55 -11.52 -7.11
N ASN A 109 -4.99 -11.87 -5.96
CA ASN A 109 -5.32 -11.28 -4.66
C ASN A 109 -4.10 -10.84 -3.84
N LYS A 110 -2.87 -11.00 -4.35
CA LYS A 110 -1.64 -10.59 -3.64
C LYS A 110 -0.87 -9.57 -4.45
N TYR A 111 -0.35 -8.57 -3.76
CA TYR A 111 0.41 -7.49 -4.36
C TYR A 111 1.60 -7.08 -3.50
N GLN A 112 2.54 -6.37 -4.11
CA GLN A 112 3.68 -5.76 -3.43
C GLN A 112 3.77 -4.28 -3.78
N PHE A 113 4.26 -3.47 -2.82
CA PHE A 113 4.63 -2.06 -3.01
C PHE A 113 6.05 -1.82 -2.52
N ILE A 114 6.78 -0.98 -3.26
CA ILE A 114 8.13 -0.51 -2.91
C ILE A 114 8.26 0.98 -3.23
N PRO A 115 9.24 1.71 -2.67
CA PRO A 115 9.61 3.03 -3.16
C PRO A 115 9.98 2.96 -4.65
N TYR A 116 9.57 3.97 -5.41
CA TYR A 116 9.84 4.00 -6.86
C TYR A 116 11.34 3.97 -7.19
N ASN A 117 12.17 4.56 -6.34
CA ASN A 117 13.63 4.59 -6.54
C ASN A 117 14.26 3.18 -6.51
N ASP A 118 13.57 2.21 -5.93
CA ASP A 118 14.05 0.82 -5.83
C ASP A 118 13.50 -0.08 -6.96
N ILE A 119 12.81 0.52 -7.97
CA ILE A 119 12.08 -0.25 -9.01
C ILE A 119 13.00 -1.11 -9.88
N SER A 120 14.27 -0.72 -10.03
CA SER A 120 15.30 -1.45 -10.81
C SER A 120 15.93 -2.61 -10.03
N THR A 121 15.87 -2.56 -8.71
CA THR A 121 16.46 -3.57 -7.79
C THR A 121 15.50 -3.85 -6.63
N PRO A 122 14.27 -4.33 -6.92
CA PRO A 122 13.20 -4.42 -5.91
C PRO A 122 13.51 -5.37 -4.76
N GLU A 123 14.39 -6.35 -4.99
CA GLU A 123 14.89 -7.25 -3.94
C GLU A 123 15.75 -6.54 -2.89
N MET A 124 16.36 -5.41 -3.27
CA MET A 124 17.20 -4.58 -2.38
C MET A 124 16.39 -3.54 -1.61
N ALA A 125 15.10 -3.38 -1.90
CA ALA A 125 14.26 -2.39 -1.25
C ALA A 125 14.28 -2.56 0.26
N SER A 126 14.74 -1.54 0.97
CA SER A 126 14.81 -1.53 2.44
C SER A 126 13.43 -1.44 3.10
N TRP A 127 12.43 -1.00 2.35
CA TRP A 127 11.03 -0.90 2.77
C TRP A 127 10.12 -1.46 1.67
N LYS A 128 9.14 -2.26 2.06
CA LYS A 128 8.11 -2.80 1.17
C LYS A 128 6.83 -3.12 1.93
N ILE A 129 5.73 -3.20 1.20
CA ILE A 129 4.46 -3.74 1.69
C ILE A 129 4.12 -4.99 0.88
N ASP A 130 3.82 -6.06 1.58
CA ASP A 130 3.14 -7.23 1.04
C ASP A 130 1.68 -7.16 1.42
N GLY A 131 0.79 -7.14 0.43
CA GLY A 131 -0.65 -7.04 0.63
C GLY A 131 -1.40 -8.25 0.08
N GLU A 132 -2.51 -8.58 0.73
CA GLU A 132 -3.41 -9.64 0.29
C GLU A 132 -4.87 -9.26 0.50
N PHE A 133 -5.66 -9.30 -0.57
CA PHE A 133 -7.11 -9.28 -0.49
C PHE A 133 -7.61 -10.64 0.02
N LYS A 134 -7.94 -10.72 1.29
CA LYS A 134 -8.51 -11.93 1.90
C LYS A 134 -9.96 -12.16 1.44
N SER A 135 -10.66 -11.09 1.10
CA SER A 135 -11.99 -11.09 0.52
C SER A 135 -12.26 -9.76 -0.19
N ALA A 136 -13.41 -9.60 -0.82
CA ALA A 136 -13.84 -8.30 -1.37
C ALA A 136 -13.93 -7.18 -0.32
N ASN A 137 -13.95 -7.52 0.98
CA ASN A 137 -14.15 -6.58 2.07
C ASN A 137 -12.96 -6.53 3.06
N MET A 138 -11.87 -7.25 2.80
CA MET A 138 -10.74 -7.32 3.72
C MET A 138 -9.41 -7.35 2.98
N ILE A 139 -8.50 -6.47 3.35
CA ILE A 139 -7.11 -6.47 2.92
C ILE A 139 -6.24 -6.63 4.16
N VAL A 140 -5.20 -7.45 4.05
CA VAL A 140 -4.14 -7.55 5.06
C VAL A 140 -2.85 -7.06 4.41
N GLU A 141 -2.21 -6.06 5.00
CA GLU A 141 -0.93 -5.50 4.57
C GLU A 141 0.13 -5.73 5.63
N THR A 142 1.28 -6.23 5.21
CA THR A 142 2.44 -6.40 6.07
C THR A 142 3.54 -5.46 5.61
N THR A 143 3.92 -4.52 6.45
CA THR A 143 5.09 -3.66 6.25
C THR A 143 6.35 -4.43 6.61
N ILE A 144 7.31 -4.39 5.71
CA ILE A 144 8.60 -5.07 5.84
C ILE A 144 9.69 -4.00 5.75
N MET A 145 10.60 -4.00 6.72
CA MET A 145 11.77 -3.13 6.74
C MET A 145 13.02 -3.98 6.91
N ASN A 146 14.03 -3.76 6.05
CA ASN A 146 15.28 -4.52 6.06
C ASN A 146 15.03 -6.04 6.13
N ASN A 147 14.09 -6.52 5.30
CA ASN A 147 13.65 -7.92 5.21
C ASN A 147 13.00 -8.50 6.49
N LYS A 148 12.63 -7.66 7.45
CA LYS A 148 11.89 -8.07 8.65
C LYS A 148 10.48 -7.50 8.62
N SER A 149 9.48 -8.34 8.92
CA SER A 149 8.12 -7.86 9.13
C SER A 149 8.07 -7.01 10.41
N VAL A 150 7.62 -5.76 10.27
CA VAL A 150 7.58 -4.79 11.39
C VAL A 150 6.16 -4.44 11.80
N LYS A 151 5.18 -4.63 10.92
CA LYS A 151 3.78 -4.30 11.20
C LYS A 151 2.86 -5.07 10.26
N THR A 152 1.69 -5.45 10.75
CA THR A 152 0.58 -5.98 9.93
C THR A 152 -0.67 -5.17 10.22
N ASP A 153 -1.26 -4.63 9.17
CA ASP A 153 -2.49 -3.84 9.20
C ASP A 153 -3.62 -4.60 8.50
N THR A 154 -4.83 -4.50 9.04
CA THR A 154 -6.03 -5.08 8.45
C THR A 154 -7.00 -3.98 8.07
N TRP A 155 -7.24 -3.83 6.77
CA TRP A 155 -8.20 -2.90 6.21
C TRP A 155 -9.53 -3.59 5.99
N THR A 156 -10.60 -2.96 6.41
CA THR A 156 -11.96 -3.42 6.17
C THR A 156 -12.72 -2.41 5.31
N ARG A 157 -13.52 -2.91 4.37
CA ARG A 157 -14.34 -2.07 3.51
C ARG A 157 -15.45 -1.41 4.34
N VAL A 158 -15.62 -0.11 4.14
CA VAL A 158 -16.72 0.65 4.73
C VAL A 158 -17.88 0.63 3.75
N LYS A 159 -19.07 0.32 4.24
CA LYS A 159 -20.32 0.36 3.45
C LYS A 159 -20.84 1.79 3.34
#